data_9f330cb792367b351c6b6800929013d3
#
_entry.id   9f330cb792367b351c6b6800929013d3
#
_cell.length_a   1.000
_cell.length_b   1.000
_cell.length_c   1.000
_cell.angle_alpha   90.00
_cell.angle_beta   90.00
_cell.angle_gamma   90.00
#
_symmetry.space_group_name_H-M   'P 1'
#
loop_
_entity.id
_entity.type
_entity.pdbx_description
1 polymer ?
#
loop_
_entity_poly.entity_id
_entity_poly.type
_entity_poly.pdbx_seq_one_letter_code
_entity_poly.pdbx_strand_id
1 'polypeptide(L)'
;LLVGAALPSDADCTARVRKTAETRPQNAAFNARASGPAQGGFYARVTGNFAGTTDEIIQWASCKWGIDEDIVMAQAAKESGWYQQGRGDWTADAARCVPGHGLGVDGRSGQCPESIGMMQTRYPYMQAAFPMATNSTAYNLDEALAARRSCFEGNETWLNTVDRGQNYAAGDIWGCVGMWFAGRWHTADANTYVAAVQDYLNRRIWETPDFRNWTPV
;
A
#
# COMPACT_ATOMS: atom_id res chain seq x y z
N LEU A 1 -1.15 -1.29 -16.78
CA LEU A 1 -1.79 -0.56 -17.88
C LEU A 1 -0.98 0.69 -18.26
N LEU A 2 -1.09 1.16 -19.50
CA LEU A 2 -0.44 2.39 -19.95
C LEU A 2 -1.05 3.65 -19.29
N VAL A 3 -0.31 4.76 -19.33
CA VAL A 3 -0.82 6.09 -18.95
C VAL A 3 -2.06 6.42 -19.75
N GLY A 4 -3.08 6.96 -19.10
CA GLY A 4 -4.37 7.32 -19.72
C GLY A 4 -5.26 6.14 -20.11
N ALA A 5 -4.85 4.90 -19.81
CA ALA A 5 -5.69 3.74 -20.10
C ALA A 5 -6.94 3.71 -19.18
N ALA A 6 -8.08 3.31 -19.75
CA ALA A 6 -9.28 3.07 -18.96
C ALA A 6 -9.03 1.97 -17.91
N LEU A 7 -9.33 2.26 -16.66
CA LEU A 7 -9.18 1.30 -15.57
C LEU A 7 -10.38 0.34 -15.53
N PRO A 8 -10.15 -0.97 -15.26
CA PRO A 8 -11.22 -1.96 -15.12
C PRO A 8 -12.20 -1.59 -13.99
N SER A 9 -13.43 -2.03 -14.10
CA SER A 9 -14.42 -1.88 -13.01
C SER A 9 -14.10 -2.81 -11.82
N ASP A 10 -14.62 -2.50 -10.64
CA ASP A 10 -14.53 -3.37 -9.47
C ASP A 10 -15.14 -4.75 -9.74
N ALA A 11 -16.24 -4.80 -10.50
CA ALA A 11 -16.90 -6.04 -10.88
C ALA A 11 -16.02 -6.90 -11.81
N ASP A 12 -15.40 -6.30 -12.83
CA ASP A 12 -14.49 -7.00 -13.72
C ASP A 12 -13.28 -7.56 -12.96
N CYS A 13 -12.73 -6.79 -12.04
CA CYS A 13 -11.59 -7.23 -11.24
C CYS A 13 -11.97 -8.34 -10.26
N THR A 14 -13.14 -8.24 -9.64
CA THR A 14 -13.69 -9.32 -8.79
C THR A 14 -13.85 -10.64 -9.56
N ALA A 15 -14.32 -10.56 -10.80
CA ALA A 15 -14.51 -11.74 -11.64
C ALA A 15 -13.19 -12.40 -12.10
N ARG A 16 -12.09 -11.64 -12.10
CA ARG A 16 -10.75 -12.13 -12.54
C ARG A 16 -9.91 -12.69 -11.39
N VAL A 17 -10.32 -12.50 -10.14
CA VAL A 17 -9.58 -13.02 -8.99
C VAL A 17 -9.52 -14.55 -9.04
N ARG A 18 -8.30 -15.07 -8.98
CA ARG A 18 -8.02 -16.51 -8.88
C ARG A 18 -8.09 -16.91 -7.41
N LYS A 19 -8.81 -17.98 -7.10
CA LYS A 19 -8.95 -18.48 -5.73
C LYS A 19 -7.62 -19.00 -5.19
N THR A 20 -7.28 -18.56 -3.99
CA THR A 20 -6.05 -18.92 -3.31
C THR A 20 -6.31 -19.33 -1.86
N ALA A 21 -5.38 -20.08 -1.27
CA ALA A 21 -5.37 -20.32 0.17
C ALA A 21 -4.85 -19.08 0.89
N GLU A 22 -5.38 -18.81 2.09
CA GLU A 22 -4.92 -17.70 2.91
C GLU A 22 -3.46 -17.87 3.36
N THR A 23 -2.63 -16.89 3.01
CA THR A 23 -1.20 -16.88 3.38
C THR A 23 -0.96 -16.19 4.73
N ARG A 24 -1.89 -15.31 5.15
CA ARG A 24 -1.81 -14.54 6.39
C ARG A 24 -3.12 -14.68 7.19
N PRO A 25 -3.36 -15.82 7.87
CA PRO A 25 -4.58 -16.03 8.64
C PRO A 25 -4.82 -14.95 9.71
N GLN A 26 -3.77 -14.25 10.15
CA GLN A 26 -3.87 -13.11 11.07
C GLN A 26 -4.65 -11.93 10.48
N ASN A 27 -4.74 -11.83 9.15
CA ASN A 27 -5.52 -10.79 8.47
C ASN A 27 -7.02 -11.11 8.37
N ALA A 28 -7.49 -12.28 8.77
CA ALA A 28 -8.85 -12.74 8.50
C ALA A 28 -9.95 -11.73 8.89
N ALA A 29 -9.81 -11.08 10.05
CA ALA A 29 -10.76 -10.07 10.50
C ALA A 29 -10.74 -8.79 9.63
N PHE A 30 -9.59 -8.46 9.05
CA PHE A 30 -9.38 -7.28 8.20
C PHE A 30 -9.66 -7.56 6.73
N ASN A 31 -9.68 -8.82 6.32
CA ASN A 31 -9.99 -9.27 4.96
C ASN A 31 -11.49 -9.35 4.68
N ALA A 32 -12.32 -9.19 5.70
CA ALA A 32 -13.75 -9.03 5.53
C ALA A 32 -14.07 -7.74 4.77
N ARG A 33 -15.16 -7.76 4.00
CA ARG A 33 -15.58 -6.60 3.22
C ARG A 33 -15.88 -5.42 4.15
N ALA A 34 -15.25 -4.28 3.87
CA ALA A 34 -15.51 -3.03 4.57
C ALA A 34 -15.40 -1.87 3.58
N SER A 35 -16.44 -1.05 3.47
CA SER A 35 -16.45 0.13 2.62
C SER A 35 -16.06 1.37 3.41
N GLY A 36 -15.15 2.16 2.86
CA GLY A 36 -14.76 3.45 3.41
C GLY A 36 -15.62 4.62 2.89
N PRO A 37 -15.43 5.81 3.45
CA PRO A 37 -16.05 7.02 2.94
C PRO A 37 -15.54 7.31 1.52
N ALA A 38 -16.42 7.84 0.68
CA ALA A 38 -16.04 8.31 -0.64
C ALA A 38 -15.04 9.47 -0.52
N GLN A 39 -13.97 9.40 -1.30
CA GLN A 39 -13.00 10.47 -1.43
C GLN A 39 -13.23 11.26 -2.73
N GLY A 40 -12.58 12.41 -2.87
CA GLY A 40 -12.71 13.25 -4.06
C GLY A 40 -11.68 12.95 -5.14
N GLY A 41 -11.89 13.50 -6.35
CA GLY A 41 -10.92 13.48 -7.43
C GLY A 41 -10.56 12.07 -7.87
N PHE A 42 -9.27 11.83 -8.09
CA PHE A 42 -8.73 10.53 -8.52
C PHE A 42 -9.04 9.40 -7.52
N TYR A 43 -9.09 9.72 -6.23
CA TYR A 43 -9.36 8.77 -5.15
C TYR A 43 -10.85 8.40 -5.00
N ALA A 44 -11.75 8.99 -5.79
CA ALA A 44 -13.19 8.62 -5.76
C ALA A 44 -13.45 7.14 -6.07
N ARG A 45 -12.48 6.45 -6.68
CA ARG A 45 -12.55 5.00 -6.93
C ARG A 45 -12.15 4.15 -5.74
N VAL A 46 -11.54 4.71 -4.69
CA VAL A 46 -11.16 3.96 -3.50
C VAL A 46 -12.41 3.57 -2.73
N THR A 47 -12.69 2.28 -2.66
CA THR A 47 -13.90 1.73 -2.03
C THR A 47 -13.58 0.71 -0.94
N GLY A 48 -12.48 -0.05 -1.09
CA GLY A 48 -12.17 -1.22 -0.26
C GLY A 48 -13.22 -2.34 -0.37
N ASN A 49 -14.10 -2.28 -1.37
CA ASN A 49 -15.31 -3.11 -1.44
C ASN A 49 -15.03 -4.53 -2.00
N PHE A 50 -14.06 -5.21 -1.42
CA PHE A 50 -13.74 -6.60 -1.74
C PHE A 50 -13.47 -7.40 -0.45
N ALA A 51 -13.77 -8.70 -0.48
CA ALA A 51 -13.41 -9.64 0.58
C ALA A 51 -12.85 -10.92 -0.03
N GLY A 52 -11.81 -11.45 0.57
CA GLY A 52 -11.12 -12.65 0.10
C GLY A 52 -9.93 -12.99 0.98
N THR A 53 -9.09 -13.90 0.52
CA THR A 53 -7.78 -14.11 1.14
C THR A 53 -6.87 -12.90 0.91
N THR A 54 -5.79 -12.78 1.67
CA THR A 54 -4.81 -11.69 1.50
C THR A 54 -4.29 -11.60 0.07
N ASP A 55 -3.98 -12.73 -0.55
CA ASP A 55 -3.55 -12.84 -1.95
C ASP A 55 -4.67 -12.40 -2.92
N GLU A 56 -5.91 -12.86 -2.72
CA GLU A 56 -7.06 -12.46 -3.54
C GLU A 56 -7.30 -10.94 -3.50
N ILE A 57 -7.09 -10.31 -2.34
CA ILE A 57 -7.20 -8.85 -2.18
C ILE A 57 -6.10 -8.13 -2.96
N ILE A 58 -4.85 -8.65 -2.96
CA ILE A 58 -3.76 -8.10 -3.78
C ILE A 58 -4.11 -8.18 -5.27
N GLN A 59 -4.60 -9.34 -5.75
CA GLN A 59 -5.02 -9.53 -7.14
C GLN A 59 -6.10 -8.53 -7.55
N TRP A 60 -7.15 -8.39 -6.72
CA TRP A 60 -8.25 -7.46 -6.97
C TRP A 60 -7.78 -6.02 -7.07
N ALA A 61 -6.99 -5.55 -6.09
CA ALA A 61 -6.52 -4.18 -6.07
C ALA A 61 -5.56 -3.88 -7.23
N SER A 62 -4.67 -4.81 -7.56
CA SER A 62 -3.75 -4.71 -8.69
C SER A 62 -4.49 -4.57 -10.03
N CYS A 63 -5.51 -5.40 -10.25
CA CYS A 63 -6.40 -5.30 -11.41
C CYS A 63 -7.11 -3.94 -11.47
N LYS A 64 -7.72 -3.51 -10.38
CA LYS A 64 -8.50 -2.26 -10.28
C LYS A 64 -7.69 -1.03 -10.66
N TRP A 65 -6.43 -0.98 -10.27
CA TRP A 65 -5.54 0.15 -10.55
C TRP A 65 -4.62 -0.09 -11.75
N GLY A 66 -4.71 -1.27 -12.39
CA GLY A 66 -3.92 -1.59 -13.58
C GLY A 66 -2.42 -1.60 -13.34
N ILE A 67 -2.01 -1.99 -12.13
CA ILE A 67 -0.61 -2.15 -11.71
C ILE A 67 -0.28 -3.65 -11.79
N ASP A 68 0.95 -3.97 -12.15
CA ASP A 68 1.42 -5.35 -12.19
C ASP A 68 1.31 -6.01 -10.82
N GLU A 69 0.66 -7.18 -10.77
CA GLU A 69 0.36 -7.92 -9.55
C GLU A 69 1.63 -8.33 -8.79
N ASP A 70 2.66 -8.78 -9.51
CA ASP A 70 3.91 -9.23 -8.89
C ASP A 70 4.67 -8.05 -8.26
N ILE A 71 4.61 -6.84 -8.85
CA ILE A 71 5.15 -5.62 -8.23
C ILE A 71 4.42 -5.31 -6.93
N VAL A 72 3.09 -5.42 -6.91
CA VAL A 72 2.31 -5.16 -5.69
C VAL A 72 2.61 -6.20 -4.61
N MET A 73 2.70 -7.48 -4.98
CA MET A 73 3.09 -8.57 -4.06
C MET A 73 4.46 -8.32 -3.43
N ALA A 74 5.46 -7.97 -4.26
CA ALA A 74 6.81 -7.66 -3.79
C ALA A 74 6.84 -6.46 -2.85
N GLN A 75 6.12 -5.40 -3.20
CA GLN A 75 6.08 -4.20 -2.38
C GLN A 75 5.34 -4.42 -1.06
N ALA A 76 4.19 -5.08 -1.05
CA ALA A 76 3.49 -5.45 0.18
C ALA A 76 4.35 -6.35 1.09
N ALA A 77 5.13 -7.26 0.48
CA ALA A 77 6.07 -8.09 1.22
C ALA A 77 7.18 -7.24 1.86
N LYS A 78 7.69 -6.23 1.16
CA LYS A 78 8.71 -5.31 1.69
C LYS A 78 8.17 -4.39 2.77
N GLU A 79 6.92 -3.91 2.65
CA GLU A 79 6.31 -2.98 3.61
C GLU A 79 5.99 -3.66 4.95
N SER A 80 5.35 -4.81 4.91
CA SER A 80 4.81 -5.44 6.13
C SER A 80 4.90 -6.96 6.17
N GLY A 81 5.48 -7.62 5.16
CA GLY A 81 5.37 -9.07 5.02
C GLY A 81 3.92 -9.55 4.82
N TRP A 82 3.09 -8.71 4.20
CA TRP A 82 1.64 -8.92 3.99
C TRP A 82 0.79 -8.91 5.27
N TYR A 83 1.25 -8.29 6.35
CA TYR A 83 0.46 -8.17 7.57
C TYR A 83 -0.33 -6.86 7.62
N GLN A 84 -1.66 -6.95 7.74
CA GLN A 84 -2.52 -5.77 7.90
C GLN A 84 -2.32 -5.07 9.25
N GLN A 85 -1.80 -5.75 10.24
CA GLN A 85 -1.45 -5.17 11.54
C GLN A 85 -0.01 -4.62 11.60
N GLY A 86 0.71 -4.60 10.48
CA GLY A 86 2.05 -4.02 10.39
C GLY A 86 2.04 -2.56 10.84
N ARG A 87 3.01 -2.17 11.69
CA ARG A 87 3.16 -0.82 12.23
C ARG A 87 4.56 -0.31 11.98
N GLY A 88 4.67 0.93 11.54
CA GLY A 88 5.95 1.55 11.21
C GLY A 88 6.01 3.04 11.53
N ASP A 89 7.15 3.65 11.19
CA ASP A 89 7.39 5.10 11.37
C ASP A 89 7.05 5.59 12.79
N TRP A 90 7.70 5.01 13.78
CA TRP A 90 7.42 5.31 15.18
C TRP A 90 7.82 6.73 15.56
N THR A 91 6.91 7.46 16.20
CA THR A 91 7.08 8.86 16.61
C THR A 91 6.68 9.08 18.08
N ALA A 92 7.27 10.10 18.70
CA ALA A 92 6.84 10.61 20.00
C ALA A 92 5.85 11.79 19.87
N ASP A 93 5.53 12.23 18.65
CA ASP A 93 4.57 13.29 18.40
C ASP A 93 3.15 12.70 18.33
N ALA A 94 2.37 12.95 19.38
CA ALA A 94 1.00 12.45 19.50
C ALA A 94 0.06 12.89 18.35
N ALA A 95 0.33 14.05 17.72
CA ALA A 95 -0.48 14.55 16.61
C ALA A 95 -0.30 13.74 15.32
N ARG A 96 0.76 12.93 15.25
CA ARG A 96 1.10 12.10 14.08
C ARG A 96 0.68 10.65 14.25
N CYS A 97 0.17 10.28 15.43
CA CYS A 97 -0.26 8.91 15.71
C CYS A 97 -1.44 8.49 14.82
N VAL A 98 -1.37 7.27 14.31
CA VAL A 98 -2.54 6.63 13.66
C VAL A 98 -3.73 6.65 14.64
N PRO A 99 -4.96 7.02 14.22
CA PRO A 99 -6.13 7.00 15.07
C PRO A 99 -6.34 5.65 15.76
N GLY A 100 -6.53 5.68 17.08
CA GLY A 100 -6.64 4.46 17.91
C GLY A 100 -5.31 3.90 18.42
N HIS A 101 -4.16 4.44 17.96
CA HIS A 101 -2.80 4.00 18.29
C HIS A 101 -2.02 5.12 19.00
N GLY A 102 -2.46 5.54 20.17
CA GLY A 102 -1.82 6.59 20.96
C GLY A 102 -0.43 6.22 21.49
N LEU A 103 0.25 7.21 22.10
CA LEU A 103 1.58 6.99 22.69
C LEU A 103 1.56 5.86 23.72
N GLY A 104 2.42 4.86 23.52
CA GLY A 104 2.58 3.71 24.40
C GLY A 104 1.54 2.59 24.22
N VAL A 105 0.50 2.78 23.41
CA VAL A 105 -0.60 1.80 23.23
C VAL A 105 -0.08 0.49 22.58
N ASP A 106 0.84 0.61 21.63
CA ASP A 106 1.34 -0.52 20.83
C ASP A 106 2.64 -1.14 21.39
N GLY A 107 2.85 -1.03 22.70
CA GLY A 107 3.98 -1.66 23.40
C GLY A 107 5.32 -0.91 23.29
N ARG A 108 5.39 0.24 22.60
CA ARG A 108 6.56 1.12 22.61
C ARG A 108 6.31 2.33 23.51
N SER A 109 6.96 2.34 24.68
CA SER A 109 6.80 3.43 25.64
C SER A 109 7.05 4.80 25.02
N GLY A 110 6.10 5.72 25.19
CA GLY A 110 6.20 7.11 24.71
C GLY A 110 6.20 7.27 23.18
N GLN A 111 5.91 6.21 22.42
CA GLN A 111 5.84 6.27 20.95
C GLN A 111 4.52 5.68 20.43
N CYS A 112 4.16 6.08 19.21
CA CYS A 112 3.06 5.53 18.44
C CYS A 112 3.46 5.35 16.97
N PRO A 113 2.80 4.48 16.20
CA PRO A 113 3.05 4.37 14.76
C PRO A 113 2.42 5.55 13.99
N GLU A 114 3.10 6.04 12.99
CA GLU A 114 2.55 6.92 11.94
C GLU A 114 2.01 6.10 10.75
N SER A 115 2.55 4.91 10.53
CA SER A 115 2.20 4.04 9.40
C SER A 115 1.57 2.74 9.89
N ILE A 116 0.57 2.26 9.15
CA ILE A 116 -0.12 1.01 9.45
C ILE A 116 -0.59 0.28 8.21
N GLY A 117 -0.77 -1.01 8.36
CA GLY A 117 -1.40 -1.85 7.35
C GLY A 117 -0.43 -2.48 6.39
N MET A 118 -0.98 -3.25 5.46
CA MET A 118 -0.21 -4.04 4.53
C MET A 118 0.73 -3.20 3.66
N MET A 119 0.32 -2.00 3.32
CA MET A 119 1.10 -1.06 2.50
C MET A 119 1.73 0.08 3.30
N GLN A 120 1.68 0.04 4.64
CA GLN A 120 2.22 1.08 5.51
C GLN A 120 1.68 2.48 5.18
N THR A 121 0.34 2.58 5.05
CA THR A 121 -0.34 3.86 4.83
C THR A 121 -0.05 4.81 5.98
N ARG A 122 0.49 6.01 5.67
CA ARG A 122 1.03 6.93 6.66
C ARG A 122 0.04 8.03 7.02
N TYR A 123 -0.46 8.01 8.25
CA TYR A 123 -1.54 8.88 8.73
C TYR A 123 -1.29 10.39 8.52
N PRO A 124 -0.13 10.97 8.85
CA PRO A 124 0.08 12.42 8.69
C PRO A 124 -0.11 12.94 7.25
N TYR A 125 0.03 12.06 6.26
CA TYR A 125 -0.06 12.44 4.84
C TYR A 125 -1.34 11.96 4.16
N MET A 126 -2.01 10.93 4.73
CA MET A 126 -3.16 10.27 4.12
C MET A 126 -4.34 10.17 5.11
N GLN A 127 -4.63 11.28 5.81
CA GLN A 127 -5.63 11.31 6.88
C GLN A 127 -7.03 10.85 6.42
N ALA A 128 -7.41 11.18 5.17
CA ALA A 128 -8.69 10.80 4.60
C ALA A 128 -8.89 9.27 4.47
N ALA A 129 -7.81 8.49 4.46
CA ALA A 129 -7.86 7.03 4.40
C ALA A 129 -8.27 6.38 5.74
N PHE A 130 -8.22 7.13 6.84
CA PHE A 130 -8.44 6.59 8.18
C PHE A 130 -9.88 6.82 8.70
N PRO A 131 -10.42 5.89 9.49
CA PRO A 131 -9.78 4.70 10.07
C PRO A 131 -9.75 3.47 9.14
N MET A 132 -10.24 3.56 7.92
CA MET A 132 -10.41 2.38 7.04
C MET A 132 -9.10 1.72 6.64
N ALA A 133 -8.02 2.50 6.44
CA ALA A 133 -6.69 1.95 6.16
C ALA A 133 -6.17 1.02 7.29
N THR A 134 -6.62 1.24 8.54
CA THR A 134 -6.33 0.37 9.68
C THR A 134 -7.24 -0.88 9.68
N ASN A 135 -8.51 -0.70 9.37
CA ASN A 135 -9.56 -1.68 9.65
C ASN A 135 -9.83 -2.66 8.49
N SER A 136 -9.28 -2.39 7.29
CA SER A 136 -9.55 -3.19 6.10
C SER A 136 -8.29 -3.37 5.25
N THR A 137 -7.92 -4.62 5.00
CA THR A 137 -6.82 -4.97 4.08
C THR A 137 -7.12 -4.48 2.66
N ALA A 138 -8.36 -4.68 2.20
CA ALA A 138 -8.77 -4.25 0.86
C ALA A 138 -8.71 -2.72 0.72
N TYR A 139 -9.15 -1.97 1.73
CA TYR A 139 -9.09 -0.50 1.69
C TYR A 139 -7.64 0.01 1.77
N ASN A 140 -6.80 -0.59 2.61
CA ASN A 140 -5.38 -0.22 2.72
C ASN A 140 -4.64 -0.37 1.39
N LEU A 141 -4.86 -1.49 0.69
CA LEU A 141 -4.31 -1.70 -0.66
C LEU A 141 -4.92 -0.77 -1.69
N ASP A 142 -6.23 -0.61 -1.70
CA ASP A 142 -6.96 0.23 -2.65
C ASP A 142 -6.45 1.68 -2.61
N GLU A 143 -6.32 2.25 -1.41
CA GLU A 143 -5.76 3.59 -1.19
C GLU A 143 -4.31 3.71 -1.65
N ALA A 144 -3.46 2.77 -1.25
CA ALA A 144 -2.06 2.79 -1.60
C ALA A 144 -1.83 2.66 -3.12
N LEU A 145 -2.62 1.83 -3.80
CA LEU A 145 -2.51 1.66 -5.24
C LEU A 145 -3.15 2.82 -6.01
N ALA A 146 -4.16 3.49 -5.45
CA ALA A 146 -4.67 4.76 -5.98
C ALA A 146 -3.57 5.81 -6.02
N ALA A 147 -2.82 5.98 -4.94
CA ALA A 147 -1.69 6.92 -4.87
C ALA A 147 -0.61 6.59 -5.92
N ARG A 148 -0.27 5.30 -6.09
CA ARG A 148 0.69 4.90 -7.12
C ARG A 148 0.18 5.11 -8.53
N ARG A 149 -1.10 4.80 -8.78
CA ARG A 149 -1.69 5.04 -10.09
C ARG A 149 -1.78 6.54 -10.38
N SER A 150 -2.15 7.36 -9.41
CA SER A 150 -2.12 8.83 -9.51
C SER A 150 -0.73 9.34 -9.92
N CYS A 151 0.31 8.83 -9.25
CA CYS A 151 1.70 9.10 -9.61
C CYS A 151 2.02 8.67 -11.05
N PHE A 152 1.65 7.45 -11.42
CA PHE A 152 1.91 6.92 -12.77
C PHE A 152 1.19 7.71 -13.87
N GLU A 153 0.03 8.29 -13.58
CA GLU A 153 -0.72 9.17 -14.50
C GLU A 153 -0.14 10.59 -14.60
N GLY A 154 0.84 10.98 -13.80
CA GLY A 154 1.44 12.30 -13.85
C GLY A 154 0.79 13.33 -12.92
N ASN A 155 -0.07 12.91 -11.98
CA ASN A 155 -0.84 13.83 -11.14
C ASN A 155 -0.04 14.37 -9.94
N GLU A 156 1.08 13.75 -9.57
CA GLU A 156 1.84 14.11 -8.36
C GLU A 156 2.88 15.21 -8.66
N THR A 157 2.44 16.32 -9.24
CA THR A 157 3.30 17.43 -9.69
C THR A 157 4.10 18.10 -8.59
N TRP A 158 3.70 17.91 -7.32
CA TRP A 158 4.45 18.37 -6.15
C TRP A 158 5.84 17.70 -6.01
N LEU A 159 6.09 16.60 -6.71
CA LEU A 159 7.40 15.96 -6.82
C LEU A 159 8.42 16.77 -7.63
N ASN A 160 7.97 17.77 -8.42
CA ASN A 160 8.84 18.62 -9.23
C ASN A 160 9.45 19.80 -8.46
N THR A 161 9.86 19.57 -7.22
CA THR A 161 10.59 20.54 -6.43
C THR A 161 12.02 20.11 -6.20
N VAL A 162 12.94 21.07 -5.97
CA VAL A 162 14.39 20.82 -5.82
C VAL A 162 14.66 19.78 -4.71
N ASP A 163 13.97 19.93 -3.59
CA ASP A 163 14.11 19.05 -2.41
C ASP A 163 13.48 17.66 -2.61
N ARG A 164 12.68 17.46 -3.67
CA ARG A 164 11.99 16.21 -3.93
C ARG A 164 12.52 15.42 -5.14
N GLY A 165 13.59 15.89 -5.78
CA GLY A 165 14.33 15.15 -6.80
C GLY A 165 14.14 15.66 -8.23
N GLN A 166 13.16 16.52 -8.51
CA GLN A 166 12.87 17.07 -9.85
C GLN A 166 12.63 16.03 -10.97
N ASN A 167 12.27 16.50 -12.16
CA ASN A 167 12.09 15.66 -13.36
C ASN A 167 11.06 14.52 -13.20
N TYR A 168 10.08 14.70 -12.32
CA TYR A 168 8.96 13.75 -12.23
C TYR A 168 8.26 13.65 -13.59
N ALA A 169 8.00 12.43 -14.01
CA ALA A 169 7.34 12.13 -15.28
C ALA A 169 6.33 11.00 -15.12
N ALA A 170 5.22 11.11 -15.86
CA ALA A 170 4.24 10.03 -15.95
C ALA A 170 4.85 8.77 -16.60
N GLY A 171 4.29 7.62 -16.28
CA GLY A 171 4.64 6.35 -16.90
C GLY A 171 5.82 5.59 -16.26
N ASP A 172 6.43 6.14 -15.22
CA ASP A 172 7.51 5.48 -14.49
C ASP A 172 7.00 4.81 -13.21
N ILE A 173 6.67 3.54 -13.30
CA ILE A 173 6.16 2.76 -12.15
C ILE A 173 7.19 2.63 -11.03
N TRP A 174 8.49 2.51 -11.36
CA TRP A 174 9.53 2.36 -10.35
C TRP A 174 9.80 3.68 -9.60
N GLY A 175 9.72 4.81 -10.30
CA GLY A 175 9.70 6.12 -9.65
C GLY A 175 8.53 6.25 -8.68
N CYS A 176 7.34 5.78 -9.05
CA CYS A 176 6.16 5.79 -8.18
C CYS A 176 6.24 4.81 -7.00
N VAL A 177 6.90 3.66 -7.16
CA VAL A 177 7.25 2.76 -6.05
C VAL A 177 8.20 3.46 -5.06
N GLY A 178 9.23 4.14 -5.56
CA GLY A 178 10.17 4.90 -4.73
C GLY A 178 9.52 6.11 -4.03
N MET A 179 8.64 6.82 -4.72
CA MET A 179 7.86 7.93 -4.17
C MET A 179 7.02 7.51 -2.97
N TRP A 180 6.39 6.34 -3.01
CA TRP A 180 5.59 5.82 -1.89
C TRP A 180 6.37 5.79 -0.57
N PHE A 181 7.61 5.31 -0.63
CA PHE A 181 8.48 5.23 0.55
C PHE A 181 9.07 6.58 0.95
N ALA A 182 9.67 7.30 -0.01
CA ALA A 182 10.51 8.45 0.30
C ALA A 182 9.77 9.80 0.24
N GLY A 183 8.58 9.87 -0.38
CA GLY A 183 7.95 11.14 -0.73
C GLY A 183 8.83 11.98 -1.68
N ARG A 184 9.71 11.33 -2.44
CA ARG A 184 10.70 11.95 -3.33
C ARG A 184 10.89 11.14 -4.59
N TRP A 185 11.35 11.80 -5.65
CA TRP A 185 11.50 11.22 -6.98
C TRP A 185 12.97 10.87 -7.26
N HIS A 186 13.27 9.59 -7.44
CA HIS A 186 14.59 9.07 -7.78
C HIS A 186 15.76 9.55 -6.89
N THR A 187 15.49 9.91 -5.66
CA THR A 187 16.55 10.18 -4.66
C THR A 187 17.23 8.88 -4.23
N ALA A 188 18.38 9.00 -3.58
CA ALA A 188 19.16 7.83 -3.11
C ALA A 188 18.32 6.88 -2.25
N ASP A 189 17.53 7.42 -1.30
CA ASP A 189 16.66 6.62 -0.43
C ASP A 189 15.54 5.95 -1.22
N ALA A 190 14.89 6.68 -2.15
CA ALA A 190 13.88 6.12 -3.04
C ALA A 190 14.43 4.97 -3.88
N ASN A 191 15.61 5.15 -4.48
CA ASN A 191 16.26 4.13 -5.31
C ASN A 191 16.73 2.92 -4.49
N THR A 192 17.20 3.10 -3.27
CA THR A 192 17.55 2.01 -2.35
C THR A 192 16.31 1.17 -2.02
N TYR A 193 15.19 1.83 -1.74
CA TYR A 193 13.93 1.13 -1.50
C TYR A 193 13.45 0.37 -2.76
N VAL A 194 13.50 1.00 -3.93
CA VAL A 194 13.14 0.36 -5.22
C VAL A 194 13.98 -0.89 -5.45
N ALA A 195 15.31 -0.82 -5.25
CA ALA A 195 16.19 -1.97 -5.39
C ALA A 195 15.81 -3.13 -4.47
N ALA A 196 15.38 -2.83 -3.23
CA ALA A 196 14.92 -3.85 -2.29
C ALA A 196 13.58 -4.49 -2.75
N VAL A 197 12.64 -3.71 -3.29
CA VAL A 197 11.40 -4.25 -3.86
C VAL A 197 11.68 -5.11 -5.10
N GLN A 198 12.62 -4.68 -5.96
CA GLN A 198 13.05 -5.46 -7.13
C GLN A 198 13.72 -6.77 -6.74
N ASP A 199 14.53 -6.80 -5.67
CA ASP A 199 15.09 -8.06 -5.14
C ASP A 199 13.97 -9.00 -4.68
N TYR A 200 12.97 -8.51 -3.96
CA TYR A 200 11.82 -9.30 -3.53
C TYR A 200 11.02 -9.84 -4.73
N LEU A 201 10.83 -9.00 -5.76
CA LEU A 201 10.19 -9.38 -7.01
C LEU A 201 10.96 -10.50 -7.73
N ASN A 202 12.26 -10.32 -7.94
CA ASN A 202 13.11 -11.27 -8.65
C ASN A 202 13.15 -12.63 -7.96
N ARG A 203 13.11 -12.64 -6.64
CA ARG A 203 13.10 -13.86 -5.82
C ARG A 203 11.72 -14.43 -5.60
N ARG A 204 10.66 -13.75 -6.03
CA ARG A 204 9.25 -14.09 -5.73
C ARG A 204 9.09 -14.48 -4.26
N ILE A 205 9.54 -13.62 -3.36
CA ILE A 205 9.74 -13.96 -1.94
C ILE A 205 8.47 -14.52 -1.28
N TRP A 206 7.29 -14.07 -1.71
CA TRP A 206 6.00 -14.52 -1.20
C TRP A 206 5.67 -15.99 -1.49
N GLU A 207 6.42 -16.64 -2.39
CA GLU A 207 6.30 -18.07 -2.68
C GLU A 207 7.20 -18.93 -1.81
N THR A 208 8.15 -18.32 -1.09
CA THR A 208 9.11 -19.04 -0.27
C THR A 208 8.50 -19.56 1.03
N PRO A 209 8.94 -20.73 1.54
CA PRO A 209 8.50 -21.25 2.83
C PRO A 209 8.79 -20.28 3.99
N ASP A 210 9.93 -19.60 3.97
CA ASP A 210 10.33 -18.65 5.00
C ASP A 210 9.34 -17.48 5.08
N PHE A 211 8.93 -16.92 3.95
CA PHE A 211 7.93 -15.86 3.93
C PHE A 211 6.57 -16.35 4.44
N ARG A 212 6.14 -17.52 3.99
CA ARG A 212 4.83 -18.09 4.37
C ARG A 212 4.75 -18.46 5.85
N ASN A 213 5.85 -18.89 6.44
CA ASN A 213 5.94 -19.30 7.84
C ASN A 213 6.36 -18.16 8.78
N TRP A 214 6.78 -17.02 8.24
CA TRP A 214 7.19 -15.87 9.06
C TRP A 214 5.99 -15.27 9.80
N THR A 215 6.16 -15.03 11.09
CA THR A 215 5.21 -14.30 11.94
C THR A 215 5.90 -13.05 12.48
N PRO A 216 5.26 -11.88 12.47
CA PRO A 216 5.83 -10.69 13.11
C PRO A 216 5.95 -10.93 14.62
N VAL A 217 7.07 -10.48 15.17
CA VAL A 217 7.37 -10.51 16.62
C VAL A 217 6.67 -9.35 17.31
#